data_ee973eb0c8765c86206f8483d98fe6ca
#
_entry.id   ee973eb0c8765c86206f8483d98fe6ca
#
_cell.length_a   1.000
_cell.length_b   1.000
_cell.length_c   1.000
_cell.angle_alpha   90.00
_cell.angle_beta   90.00
_cell.angle_gamma   90.00
#
_symmetry.space_group_name_H-M   'P 1'
#
loop_
_entity.id
_entity.type
_entity.pdbx_description
1 polymer ?
#
loop_
_entity_poly.entity_id
_entity_poly.type
_entity_poly.pdbx_seq_one_letter_code
_entity_poly.pdbx_strand_id
1 'polypeptide(L)'
;MRGSARGLTIASDVGFRMPSVWLAEGHSSVAPAYLYRFDYATPLLKLLLVGAAHATELGYVWGNLGGPGDFSLRLGGAKTAKAVSKRMRTRWVNFATHAKPTGLEGEPEWLPYQLTDRPCLLINERDKLVYDVDKRARLAWGDEPVNFR
;
A
#
# COMPACT_ATOMS: atom_id res chain seq x y z
N MET A 1 13.72 -14.37 -20.00
CA MET A 1 12.84 -14.20 -18.84
C MET A 1 13.19 -13.02 -17.89
N ARG A 2 14.41 -12.45 -17.90
CA ARG A 2 14.77 -11.31 -17.04
C ARG A 2 14.24 -9.93 -17.53
N GLY A 3 13.91 -9.78 -18.80
CA GLY A 3 13.46 -8.51 -19.38
C GLY A 3 12.02 -8.13 -19.01
N SER A 4 11.09 -9.08 -18.96
CA SER A 4 9.68 -8.85 -18.64
C SER A 4 9.47 -8.41 -17.18
N ALA A 5 10.22 -9.00 -16.24
CA ALA A 5 10.14 -8.61 -14.83
C ALA A 5 10.63 -7.18 -14.59
N ARG A 6 11.69 -6.73 -15.29
CA ARG A 6 12.17 -5.35 -15.23
C ARG A 6 11.17 -4.36 -15.83
N GLY A 7 10.55 -4.72 -16.96
CA GLY A 7 9.52 -3.89 -17.58
C GLY A 7 8.31 -3.67 -16.67
N LEU A 8 7.83 -4.72 -16.00
CA LEU A 8 6.74 -4.62 -15.03
C LEU A 8 7.10 -3.76 -13.82
N THR A 9 8.34 -3.84 -13.33
CA THR A 9 8.82 -2.99 -12.22
C THR A 9 8.83 -1.52 -12.64
N ILE A 10 9.38 -1.20 -13.81
CA ILE A 10 9.42 0.17 -14.34
C ILE A 10 7.98 0.69 -14.52
N ALA A 11 7.09 -0.08 -15.13
CA ALA A 11 5.69 0.30 -15.33
C ALA A 11 4.98 0.57 -14.00
N SER A 12 5.23 -0.26 -12.98
CA SER A 12 4.68 -0.07 -11.63
C SER A 12 5.25 1.17 -10.95
N ASP A 13 6.55 1.44 -11.11
CA ASP A 13 7.18 2.62 -10.54
C ASP A 13 6.61 3.90 -11.15
N VAL A 14 6.53 3.97 -12.50
CA VAL A 14 6.03 5.16 -13.21
C VAL A 14 4.52 5.34 -13.03
N GLY A 15 3.75 4.25 -13.09
CA GLY A 15 2.29 4.33 -13.08
C GLY A 15 1.69 4.57 -11.69
N PHE A 16 2.36 4.11 -10.63
CA PHE A 16 1.74 4.09 -9.30
C PHE A 16 2.67 4.53 -8.18
N ARG A 17 3.85 3.91 -8.04
CA ARG A 17 4.70 4.10 -6.87
C ARG A 17 5.24 5.52 -6.77
N MET A 18 5.92 6.00 -7.80
CA MET A 18 6.54 7.33 -7.79
C MET A 18 5.52 8.46 -7.77
N PRO A 19 4.41 8.42 -8.55
CA PRO A 19 3.34 9.42 -8.42
C PRO A 19 2.77 9.51 -7.00
N SER A 20 2.62 8.38 -6.29
CA SER A 20 2.15 8.38 -4.90
C SER A 20 3.15 9.03 -3.95
N VAL A 21 4.45 8.76 -4.13
CA VAL A 21 5.52 9.38 -3.34
C VAL A 21 5.58 10.88 -3.60
N TRP A 22 5.62 11.33 -4.86
CA TRP A 22 5.66 12.75 -5.22
C TRP A 22 4.42 13.51 -4.72
N LEU A 23 3.23 12.88 -4.79
CA LEU A 23 2.02 13.46 -4.23
C LEU A 23 2.12 13.63 -2.71
N ALA A 24 2.61 12.60 -2.01
CA ALA A 24 2.81 12.66 -0.56
C ALA A 24 3.84 13.75 -0.17
N GLU A 25 4.96 13.84 -0.92
CA GLU A 25 5.98 14.86 -0.72
C GLU A 25 5.42 16.28 -0.91
N GLY A 26 4.74 16.53 -2.03
CA GLY A 26 4.15 17.84 -2.32
C GLY A 26 3.05 18.22 -1.33
N HIS A 27 2.13 17.28 -1.02
CA HIS A 27 1.00 17.56 -0.15
C HIS A 27 1.40 17.73 1.33
N SER A 28 2.44 17.02 1.79
CA SER A 28 2.91 17.08 3.18
C SER A 28 3.38 18.47 3.62
N SER A 29 3.68 19.36 2.67
CA SER A 29 4.03 20.75 2.96
C SER A 29 2.83 21.62 3.34
N VAL A 30 1.62 21.20 3.02
CA VAL A 30 0.37 22.00 3.24
C VAL A 30 -0.61 21.32 4.19
N ALA A 31 -0.62 19.98 4.24
CA ALA A 31 -1.51 19.22 5.13
C ALA A 31 -0.92 17.83 5.43
N PRO A 32 -1.36 17.17 6.53
CA PRO A 32 -0.94 15.82 6.84
C PRO A 32 -1.27 14.85 5.70
N ALA A 33 -0.26 14.20 5.15
CA ALA A 33 -0.38 13.11 4.18
C ALA A 33 0.02 11.79 4.85
N TYR A 34 -0.56 10.69 4.42
CA TYR A 34 -0.28 9.38 4.98
C TYR A 34 -0.01 8.39 3.85
N LEU A 35 1.21 7.85 3.81
CA LEU A 35 1.63 6.91 2.77
C LEU A 35 1.55 5.47 3.29
N TYR A 36 0.98 4.57 2.48
CA TYR A 36 1.00 3.15 2.75
C TYR A 36 1.40 2.35 1.51
N ARG A 37 1.82 1.12 1.76
CA ARG A 37 1.99 0.10 0.73
C ARG A 37 1.30 -1.19 1.16
N PHE A 38 0.46 -1.72 0.28
CA PHE A 38 -0.23 -2.97 0.51
C PHE A 38 0.63 -4.13 0.04
N ASP A 39 1.13 -4.94 0.98
CA ASP A 39 2.03 -6.06 0.72
C ASP A 39 1.37 -7.43 1.01
N TYR A 40 0.11 -7.43 1.47
CA TYR A 40 -0.58 -8.67 1.78
C TYR A 40 -1.04 -9.40 0.51
N ALA A 41 -0.75 -10.70 0.44
CA ALA A 41 -1.28 -11.59 -0.58
C ALA A 41 -1.81 -12.87 0.08
N THR A 42 -2.94 -13.37 -0.42
CA THR A 42 -3.52 -14.65 0.04
C THR A 42 -2.62 -15.84 -0.34
N PRO A 43 -2.78 -17.01 0.28
CA PRO A 43 -2.03 -18.20 -0.09
C PRO A 43 -2.09 -18.53 -1.59
N LEU A 44 -3.26 -18.36 -2.21
CA LEU A 44 -3.42 -18.59 -3.65
C LEU A 44 -2.61 -17.57 -4.48
N LEU A 45 -2.68 -16.28 -4.16
CA LEU A 45 -1.93 -15.25 -4.89
C LEU A 45 -0.41 -15.41 -4.73
N LYS A 46 0.05 -15.87 -3.56
CA LYS A 46 1.45 -16.24 -3.34
C LYS A 46 1.86 -17.43 -4.19
N LEU A 47 1.05 -18.49 -4.25
CA LEU A 47 1.30 -19.68 -5.08
C LEU A 47 1.38 -19.35 -6.57
N LEU A 48 0.50 -18.46 -7.04
CA LEU A 48 0.48 -18.03 -8.45
C LEU A 48 1.56 -16.98 -8.78
N LEU A 49 2.41 -16.61 -7.81
CA LEU A 49 3.45 -15.58 -7.94
C LEU A 49 2.91 -14.20 -8.36
N VAL A 50 1.63 -13.95 -8.14
CA VAL A 50 0.99 -12.64 -8.39
C VAL A 50 1.33 -11.64 -7.29
N GLY A 51 1.38 -12.10 -6.04
CA GLY A 51 1.64 -11.23 -4.89
C GLY A 51 0.51 -10.22 -4.64
N ALA A 52 0.88 -9.10 -4.04
CA ALA A 52 0.03 -7.93 -3.89
C ALA A 52 0.13 -7.08 -5.17
N ALA A 53 -0.82 -7.24 -6.07
CA ALA A 53 -0.89 -6.52 -7.34
C ALA A 53 -1.75 -5.25 -7.20
N HIS A 54 -1.72 -4.40 -8.24
CA HIS A 54 -2.55 -3.20 -8.31
C HIS A 54 -4.04 -3.53 -8.08
N ALA A 55 -4.69 -2.72 -7.27
CA ALA A 55 -6.10 -2.81 -6.89
C ALA A 55 -6.51 -4.06 -6.08
N THR A 56 -5.58 -4.94 -5.69
CA THR A 56 -5.91 -6.10 -4.85
C THR A 56 -6.35 -5.70 -3.44
N GLU A 57 -5.99 -4.51 -2.97
CA GLU A 57 -6.38 -3.95 -1.67
C GLU A 57 -7.83 -3.46 -1.60
N LEU A 58 -8.48 -3.19 -2.74
CA LEU A 58 -9.85 -2.63 -2.77
C LEU A 58 -10.86 -3.49 -2.03
N GLY A 59 -10.79 -4.81 -2.20
CA GLY A 59 -11.64 -5.75 -1.45
C GLY A 59 -11.46 -5.65 0.06
N TYR A 60 -10.27 -5.28 0.52
CA TYR A 60 -9.94 -5.12 1.94
C TYR A 60 -10.44 -3.78 2.49
N VAL A 61 -10.27 -2.70 1.74
CA VAL A 61 -10.76 -1.37 2.11
C VAL A 61 -12.28 -1.36 2.23
N TRP A 62 -12.98 -1.96 1.26
CA TRP A 62 -14.44 -1.99 1.23
C TRP A 62 -15.05 -3.14 2.04
N GLY A 63 -14.25 -4.13 2.46
CA GLY A 63 -14.71 -5.26 3.25
C GLY A 63 -15.57 -6.27 2.49
N ASN A 64 -15.47 -6.31 1.16
CA ASN A 64 -16.24 -7.19 0.28
C ASN A 64 -15.45 -8.43 -0.16
N LEU A 65 -14.66 -8.99 0.75
CA LEU A 65 -13.87 -10.21 0.52
C LEU A 65 -14.77 -11.44 0.34
N GLY A 66 -14.40 -12.32 -0.59
CA GLY A 66 -15.10 -13.58 -0.84
C GLY A 66 -16.44 -13.42 -1.57
N GLY A 67 -16.66 -12.26 -2.20
CA GLY A 67 -17.81 -12.03 -3.08
C GLY A 67 -17.75 -12.83 -4.38
N PRO A 68 -18.82 -12.78 -5.21
CA PRO A 68 -18.83 -13.42 -6.51
C PRO A 68 -17.62 -12.95 -7.36
N GLY A 69 -16.82 -13.91 -7.84
CA GLY A 69 -15.61 -13.63 -8.62
C GLY A 69 -14.31 -13.49 -7.81
N ASP A 70 -14.36 -13.37 -6.49
CA ASP A 70 -13.15 -13.41 -5.66
C ASP A 70 -12.67 -14.86 -5.47
N PHE A 71 -11.72 -15.25 -6.31
CA PHE A 71 -11.08 -16.58 -6.23
C PHE A 71 -9.89 -16.60 -5.27
N SER A 72 -9.44 -15.45 -4.78
CA SER A 72 -8.20 -15.31 -4.03
C SER A 72 -8.19 -16.10 -2.72
N LEU A 73 -9.36 -16.38 -2.15
CA LEU A 73 -9.53 -17.12 -0.90
C LEU A 73 -9.75 -18.63 -1.07
N ARG A 74 -9.72 -19.16 -2.31
CA ARG A 74 -9.98 -20.59 -2.57
C ARG A 74 -9.02 -21.56 -1.90
N LEU A 75 -7.77 -21.14 -1.67
CA LEU A 75 -6.77 -21.92 -0.92
C LEU A 75 -6.66 -21.51 0.55
N GLY A 76 -7.71 -20.95 1.12
CA GLY A 76 -7.74 -20.53 2.53
C GLY A 76 -7.26 -19.09 2.73
N GLY A 77 -6.87 -18.78 3.98
CA GLY A 77 -6.42 -17.44 4.37
C GLY A 77 -7.54 -16.46 4.72
N ALA A 78 -8.81 -16.87 4.68
CA ALA A 78 -9.96 -16.01 4.93
C ALA A 78 -9.91 -15.32 6.31
N LYS A 79 -9.46 -16.03 7.35
CA LYS A 79 -9.32 -15.44 8.70
C LYS A 79 -8.33 -14.29 8.71
N THR A 80 -7.16 -14.48 8.12
CA THR A 80 -6.11 -13.45 8.00
C THR A 80 -6.58 -12.30 7.10
N ALA A 81 -7.17 -12.59 5.94
CA ALA A 81 -7.72 -11.60 5.02
C ALA A 81 -8.76 -10.70 5.71
N LYS A 82 -9.70 -11.29 6.46
CA LYS A 82 -10.69 -10.54 7.25
C LYS A 82 -10.06 -9.68 8.34
N ALA A 83 -8.99 -10.16 8.99
CA ALA A 83 -8.25 -9.39 9.99
C ALA A 83 -7.55 -8.19 9.34
N VAL A 84 -6.86 -8.37 8.20
CA VAL A 84 -6.26 -7.30 7.41
C VAL A 84 -7.32 -6.27 7.00
N SER A 85 -8.45 -6.73 6.44
CA SER A 85 -9.56 -5.85 6.04
C SER A 85 -10.11 -5.05 7.23
N LYS A 86 -10.30 -5.68 8.41
CA LYS A 86 -10.75 -4.97 9.60
C LYS A 86 -9.79 -3.84 9.98
N ARG A 87 -8.48 -4.09 10.02
CA ARG A 87 -7.47 -3.08 10.34
C ARG A 87 -7.49 -1.92 9.35
N MET A 88 -7.49 -2.22 8.04
CA MET A 88 -7.58 -1.19 7.00
C MET A 88 -8.82 -0.33 7.17
N ARG A 89 -9.98 -0.95 7.22
CA ARG A 89 -11.26 -0.23 7.36
C ARG A 89 -11.30 0.66 8.60
N THR A 90 -10.81 0.18 9.75
CA THR A 90 -10.71 0.99 10.96
C THR A 90 -9.89 2.25 10.71
N ARG A 91 -8.72 2.12 10.08
CA ARG A 91 -7.85 3.28 9.76
C ARG A 91 -8.50 4.24 8.78
N TRP A 92 -9.16 3.72 7.74
CA TRP A 92 -9.86 4.54 6.73
C TRP A 92 -11.05 5.29 7.34
N VAL A 93 -11.85 4.64 8.17
CA VAL A 93 -12.98 5.28 8.87
C VAL A 93 -12.46 6.35 9.83
N ASN A 94 -11.43 6.04 10.63
CA ASN A 94 -10.84 7.00 11.55
C ASN A 94 -10.24 8.21 10.82
N PHE A 95 -9.58 7.99 9.69
CA PHE A 95 -9.07 9.08 8.87
C PHE A 95 -10.21 9.97 8.33
N ALA A 96 -11.26 9.36 7.77
CA ALA A 96 -12.41 10.09 7.24
C ALA A 96 -13.15 10.90 8.33
N THR A 97 -13.17 10.41 9.57
CA THR A 97 -13.90 11.05 10.68
C THR A 97 -13.05 12.07 11.45
N HIS A 98 -11.76 11.77 11.62
CA HIS A 98 -10.89 12.50 12.54
C HIS A 98 -9.61 13.07 11.88
N ALA A 99 -9.45 12.89 10.55
CA ALA A 99 -8.24 13.22 9.80
C ALA A 99 -6.96 12.51 10.33
N LYS A 100 -7.12 11.42 11.09
CA LYS A 100 -6.04 10.59 11.63
C LYS A 100 -6.34 9.10 11.40
N PRO A 101 -5.47 8.33 10.72
CA PRO A 101 -5.69 6.92 10.45
C PRO A 101 -5.30 6.05 11.66
N THR A 102 -5.88 6.29 12.82
CA THR A 102 -5.64 5.52 14.05
C THR A 102 -6.04 4.06 13.84
N GLY A 103 -5.14 3.14 14.16
CA GLY A 103 -5.37 1.70 14.12
C GLY A 103 -6.07 1.16 15.35
N LEU A 104 -6.18 -0.17 15.41
CA LEU A 104 -6.61 -0.88 16.61
C LEU A 104 -5.50 -0.85 17.66
N GLU A 105 -5.87 -1.12 18.92
CA GLU A 105 -4.91 -1.24 20.01
C GLU A 105 -3.83 -2.30 19.69
N GLY A 106 -2.56 -1.98 19.98
CA GLY A 106 -1.42 -2.84 19.66
C GLY A 106 -0.94 -2.81 18.21
N GLU A 107 -1.61 -2.06 17.33
CA GLU A 107 -1.17 -1.85 15.96
C GLU A 107 -0.13 -0.72 15.87
N PRO A 108 0.80 -0.76 14.89
CA PRO A 108 1.74 0.34 14.70
C PRO A 108 1.00 1.64 14.37
N GLU A 109 1.48 2.74 14.91
CA GLU A 109 0.97 4.06 14.55
C GLU A 109 1.29 4.35 13.08
N TRP A 110 0.33 4.88 12.34
CA TRP A 110 0.55 5.37 10.99
C TRP A 110 0.88 6.86 11.07
N LEU A 111 2.17 7.18 10.95
CA LEU A 111 2.67 8.54 11.07
C LEU A 111 2.39 9.37 9.82
N PRO A 112 2.17 10.69 9.96
CA PRO A 112 2.09 11.58 8.81
C PRO A 112 3.43 11.62 8.07
N TYR A 113 3.35 11.65 6.75
CA TYR A 113 4.51 11.69 5.87
C TYR A 113 5.33 12.97 6.07
N GLN A 114 6.64 12.84 6.16
CA GLN A 114 7.59 13.94 6.27
C GLN A 114 8.80 13.65 5.37
N LEU A 115 9.39 14.70 4.78
CA LEU A 115 10.54 14.57 3.89
C LEU A 115 11.81 14.05 4.58
N THR A 116 11.91 14.22 5.90
CA THR A 116 13.08 13.83 6.69
C THR A 116 13.26 12.34 6.81
N ASP A 117 12.19 11.62 7.07
CA ASP A 117 12.21 10.19 7.40
C ASP A 117 11.24 9.33 6.58
N ARG A 118 10.32 9.95 5.84
CA ARG A 118 9.44 9.30 4.85
C ARG A 118 8.73 8.06 5.39
N PRO A 119 7.93 8.18 6.45
CA PRO A 119 7.23 7.04 7.03
C PRO A 119 6.21 6.47 6.05
N CYS A 120 6.17 5.14 5.95
CA CYS A 120 5.23 4.40 5.14
C CYS A 120 4.70 3.21 5.93
N LEU A 121 3.38 3.05 6.00
CA LEU A 121 2.76 1.89 6.63
C LEU A 121 2.74 0.72 5.65
N LEU A 122 3.46 -0.35 5.93
CA LEU A 122 3.33 -1.62 5.21
C LEU A 122 2.16 -2.41 5.78
N ILE A 123 1.12 -2.60 4.97
CA ILE A 123 -0.05 -3.39 5.33
C ILE A 123 0.14 -4.83 4.86
N ASN A 124 0.24 -5.74 5.83
CA ASN A 124 0.47 -7.16 5.59
C ASN A 124 -0.26 -8.01 6.65
N GLU A 125 0.09 -9.29 6.79
CA GLU A 125 -0.42 -10.15 7.89
C GLU A 125 -0.21 -9.49 9.26
N ARG A 126 0.91 -8.81 9.44
CA ARG A 126 1.22 -7.88 10.52
C ARG A 126 1.70 -6.57 9.90
N ASP A 127 1.04 -5.49 10.24
CA ASP A 127 1.41 -4.17 9.75
C ASP A 127 2.74 -3.72 10.36
N LYS A 128 3.49 -2.92 9.61
CA LYS A 128 4.78 -2.36 10.04
C LYS A 128 4.92 -0.93 9.57
N LEU A 129 5.34 -0.03 10.45
CA LEU A 129 5.85 1.27 10.04
C LEU A 129 7.30 1.11 9.59
N VAL A 130 7.61 1.62 8.40
CA VAL A 130 8.97 1.63 7.83
C VAL A 130 9.28 3.02 7.31
N TYR A 131 10.57 3.30 7.14
CA TYR A 131 11.03 4.62 6.72
C TYR A 131 11.74 4.54 5.38
N ASP A 132 11.45 5.50 4.50
CA ASP A 132 12.04 5.64 3.16
C ASP A 132 12.10 4.31 2.36
N VAL A 133 11.00 3.56 2.40
CA VAL A 133 10.90 2.22 1.79
C VAL A 133 11.16 2.22 0.28
N ASP A 134 10.87 3.33 -0.39
CA ASP A 134 11.05 3.50 -1.83
C ASP A 134 12.35 4.25 -2.19
N LYS A 135 13.31 4.35 -1.27
CA LYS A 135 14.57 5.08 -1.44
C LYS A 135 15.28 4.77 -2.76
N ARG A 136 15.37 3.49 -3.13
CA ARG A 136 16.06 3.09 -4.37
C ARG A 136 15.34 3.59 -5.62
N ALA A 137 14.00 3.48 -5.65
CA ALA A 137 13.21 3.99 -6.76
C ALA A 137 13.28 5.52 -6.80
N ARG A 138 13.07 6.20 -5.67
CA ARG A 138 13.14 7.66 -5.56
C ARG A 138 14.49 8.21 -6.02
N LEU A 139 15.61 7.64 -5.60
CA LEU A 139 16.93 8.08 -6.05
C LEU A 139 17.19 7.81 -7.54
N ALA A 140 16.58 6.76 -8.11
CA ALA A 140 16.72 6.43 -9.51
C ALA A 140 15.87 7.30 -10.43
N TRP A 141 14.68 7.70 -9.99
CA TRP A 141 13.73 8.53 -10.76
C TRP A 141 13.93 10.04 -10.53
N GLY A 142 14.65 10.43 -9.48
CA GLY A 142 14.82 11.83 -9.09
C GLY A 142 13.61 12.42 -8.37
N ASP A 143 13.73 13.67 -7.99
CA ASP A 143 12.73 14.40 -7.20
C ASP A 143 11.68 15.10 -8.09
N GLU A 144 11.86 15.09 -9.41
CA GLU A 144 10.92 15.73 -10.34
C GLU A 144 9.92 14.72 -10.94
N PRO A 145 8.63 15.07 -10.97
CA PRO A 145 7.62 14.25 -11.63
C PRO A 145 7.94 14.13 -13.13
N VAL A 146 7.76 12.92 -13.68
CA VAL A 146 7.95 12.67 -15.11
C VAL A 146 6.97 13.52 -15.90
N ASN A 147 7.51 14.45 -16.68
CA ASN A 147 6.72 15.35 -17.52
C ASN A 147 6.40 14.63 -18.83
N PHE A 148 5.23 14.03 -18.95
CA PHE A 148 4.71 13.48 -20.19
C PHE A 148 4.23 14.65 -21.07
N ARG A 149 5.12 15.16 -21.93
CA ARG A 149 4.74 16.08 -23.02
C ARG A 149 4.40 15.31 -24.28
#